data_f53d39ed19c28bde8a61b6b066742d01
#
_entry.id   f53d39ed19c28bde8a61b6b066742d01
#
_cell.length_a   1.000
_cell.length_b   1.000
_cell.length_c   1.000
_cell.angle_alpha   90.00
_cell.angle_beta   90.00
_cell.angle_gamma   90.00
#
_symmetry.space_group_name_H-M   'P 1'
#
loop_
_entity.id
_entity.type
_entity.pdbx_description
1 polymer ?
#
loop_
_entity_poly.entity_id
_entity_poly.type
_entity_poly.pdbx_seq_one_letter_code
_entity_poly.pdbx_strand_id
1 'polypeptide(L)'
;MPSQDEIYTKVSATLVEALNVDEGEIKPTSTLQGDLGAESIDFLDIVFRLEREFGIKIPRGELFPESIFQGDPEFVQDGKVTERGLAELKARMPFADLSKFEANPEVNGISNLFTVEMITRYIQGKLNEPNGNGKNDD
;
A
#
# COMPACT_ATOMS: atom_id res chain seq x y z
N MET A 1 11.84 -18.40 -1.60
CA MET A 1 10.80 -17.46 -1.15
C MET A 1 11.24 -16.77 0.12
N PRO A 2 11.32 -15.45 0.14
CA PRO A 2 11.72 -14.76 1.35
C PRO A 2 10.69 -14.89 2.46
N SER A 3 11.17 -14.90 3.69
CA SER A 3 10.29 -14.91 4.85
C SER A 3 9.63 -13.53 5.01
N GLN A 4 8.60 -13.47 5.83
CA GLN A 4 7.94 -12.19 6.11
C GLN A 4 8.92 -11.20 6.72
N ASP A 5 9.83 -11.67 7.58
CA ASP A 5 10.84 -10.78 8.18
C ASP A 5 11.79 -10.23 7.13
N GLU A 6 12.18 -11.05 6.16
CA GLU A 6 13.04 -10.59 5.08
C GLU A 6 12.33 -9.55 4.22
N ILE A 7 11.06 -9.80 3.92
CA ILE A 7 10.26 -8.85 3.15
C ILE A 7 10.15 -7.53 3.91
N TYR A 8 9.84 -7.62 5.20
CA TYR A 8 9.72 -6.42 6.03
C TYR A 8 11.03 -5.62 6.05
N THR A 9 12.16 -6.31 6.18
CA THR A 9 13.46 -5.66 6.21
C THR A 9 13.73 -4.91 4.89
N LYS A 10 13.40 -5.54 3.76
CA LYS A 10 13.60 -4.93 2.45
C LYS A 10 12.64 -3.77 2.23
N VAL A 11 11.38 -3.91 2.64
CA VAL A 11 10.40 -2.83 2.55
C VAL A 11 10.89 -1.64 3.38
N SER A 12 11.35 -1.90 4.60
CA SER A 12 11.85 -0.84 5.47
C SER A 12 13.03 -0.11 4.83
N ALA A 13 13.99 -0.85 4.27
CA ALA A 13 15.14 -0.23 3.62
C ALA A 13 14.70 0.63 2.43
N THR A 14 13.71 0.16 1.68
CA THR A 14 13.18 0.91 0.56
C THR A 14 12.57 2.24 1.02
N LEU A 15 11.81 2.19 2.13
CA LEU A 15 11.19 3.41 2.67
C LEU A 15 12.22 4.38 3.23
N VAL A 16 13.27 3.86 3.85
CA VAL A 16 14.36 4.71 4.34
C VAL A 16 14.94 5.53 3.18
N GLU A 17 15.17 4.88 2.04
CA GLU A 17 15.73 5.56 0.89
C GLU A 17 14.73 6.49 0.22
N ALA A 18 13.50 6.04 0.08
CA ALA A 18 12.48 6.81 -0.63
C ALA A 18 12.06 8.06 0.16
N LEU A 19 11.95 7.93 1.47
CA LEU A 19 11.39 9.00 2.31
C LEU A 19 12.44 9.73 3.13
N ASN A 20 13.69 9.27 3.08
CA ASN A 20 14.78 9.86 3.83
C ASN A 20 14.49 9.90 5.34
N VAL A 21 13.99 8.80 5.85
CA VAL A 21 13.72 8.65 7.29
C VAL A 21 14.73 7.69 7.89
N ASP A 22 14.84 7.71 9.23
CA ASP A 22 15.73 6.79 9.92
C ASP A 22 15.08 5.42 10.06
N GLU A 23 15.91 4.39 9.98
CA GLU A 23 15.43 3.02 10.15
C GLU A 23 14.69 2.84 11.48
N GLY A 24 15.16 3.50 12.52
CA GLY A 24 14.54 3.42 13.83
C GLY A 24 13.15 4.01 13.91
N GLU A 25 12.76 4.81 12.92
CA GLU A 25 11.42 5.38 12.86
C GLU A 25 10.41 4.42 12.25
N ILE A 26 10.88 3.36 11.63
CA ILE A 26 9.99 2.44 10.91
C ILE A 26 9.55 1.29 11.80
N LYS A 27 8.25 1.15 11.94
CA LYS A 27 7.61 0.06 12.69
C LYS A 27 6.50 -0.52 11.82
N PRO A 28 6.07 -1.76 12.09
CA PRO A 28 4.99 -2.33 11.30
C PRO A 28 3.73 -1.46 11.26
N THR A 29 3.44 -0.77 12.36
CA THR A 29 2.25 0.08 12.46
C THR A 29 2.48 1.50 11.97
N SER A 30 3.69 1.86 11.56
CA SER A 30 3.97 3.21 11.05
C SER A 30 3.15 3.45 9.78
N THR A 31 2.43 4.59 9.75
CA THR A 31 1.71 4.98 8.53
C THR A 31 2.65 5.76 7.64
N LEU A 32 2.49 5.58 6.33
CA LEU A 32 3.40 6.23 5.38
C LEU A 32 3.27 7.74 5.42
N GLN A 33 2.04 8.25 5.45
CA GLN A 33 1.82 9.70 5.46
C GLN A 33 1.96 10.31 6.84
N GLY A 34 1.26 9.74 7.82
CA GLY A 34 1.22 10.35 9.15
C GLY A 34 2.51 10.24 9.91
N ASP A 35 3.09 9.06 9.93
CA ASP A 35 4.30 8.81 10.73
C ASP A 35 5.59 9.03 9.95
N LEU A 36 5.60 8.70 8.66
CA LEU A 36 6.82 8.77 7.87
C LEU A 36 6.87 9.96 6.92
N GLY A 37 5.79 10.72 6.82
CA GLY A 37 5.78 11.96 6.05
C GLY A 37 5.73 11.79 4.54
N ALA A 38 5.26 10.66 4.06
CA ALA A 38 5.16 10.43 2.62
C ALA A 38 4.12 11.36 2.00
N GLU A 39 4.44 11.88 0.80
CA GLU A 39 3.51 12.69 0.03
C GLU A 39 3.02 11.89 -1.17
N SER A 40 2.01 12.43 -1.86
CA SER A 40 1.43 11.73 -3.01
C SER A 40 2.47 11.33 -4.05
N ILE A 41 3.43 12.19 -4.32
CA ILE A 41 4.46 11.89 -5.31
C ILE A 41 5.40 10.78 -4.84
N ASP A 42 5.54 10.62 -3.53
CA ASP A 42 6.41 9.59 -2.98
C ASP A 42 5.86 8.19 -3.22
N PHE A 43 4.53 8.07 -3.31
CA PHE A 43 3.92 6.75 -3.51
C PHE A 43 4.36 6.11 -4.82
N LEU A 44 4.44 6.90 -5.88
CA LEU A 44 4.89 6.38 -7.18
C LEU A 44 6.34 5.91 -7.11
N ASP A 45 7.18 6.69 -6.46
CA ASP A 45 8.58 6.34 -6.27
C ASP A 45 8.71 5.06 -5.45
N ILE A 46 7.92 4.94 -4.39
CA ILE A 46 7.92 3.74 -3.56
C ILE A 46 7.55 2.51 -4.38
N VAL A 47 6.50 2.63 -5.23
CA VAL A 47 6.08 1.52 -6.08
C VAL A 47 7.22 1.08 -6.99
N PHE A 48 7.88 2.01 -7.66
CA PHE A 48 8.98 1.67 -8.55
C PHE A 48 10.13 1.00 -7.82
N ARG A 49 10.46 1.48 -6.64
CA ARG A 49 11.54 0.89 -5.85
C ARG A 49 11.19 -0.52 -5.39
N LEU A 50 9.93 -0.75 -4.99
CA LEU A 50 9.48 -2.07 -4.58
C LEU A 50 9.50 -3.04 -5.76
N GLU A 51 9.07 -2.60 -6.93
CA GLU A 51 9.12 -3.44 -8.13
C GLU A 51 10.55 -3.89 -8.40
N ARG A 52 11.48 -2.97 -8.29
CA ARG A 52 12.88 -3.27 -8.58
C ARG A 52 13.49 -4.16 -7.51
N GLU A 53 13.18 -3.87 -6.25
CA GLU A 53 13.76 -4.62 -5.13
C GLU A 53 13.29 -6.07 -5.13
N PHE A 54 12.03 -6.32 -5.44
CA PHE A 54 11.46 -7.66 -5.36
C PHE A 54 11.29 -8.34 -6.72
N GLY A 55 11.57 -7.64 -7.80
CA GLY A 55 11.42 -8.21 -9.14
C GLY A 55 9.99 -8.54 -9.50
N ILE A 56 9.05 -7.72 -9.08
CA ILE A 56 7.63 -7.94 -9.32
C ILE A 56 7.04 -6.77 -10.10
N LYS A 57 5.81 -6.97 -10.57
CA LYS A 57 5.05 -5.92 -11.23
C LYS A 57 3.94 -5.45 -10.29
N ILE A 58 3.83 -4.15 -10.11
CA ILE A 58 2.78 -3.56 -9.30
C ILE A 58 1.97 -2.65 -10.23
N PRO A 59 0.83 -3.15 -10.74
CA PRO A 59 0.00 -2.33 -11.63
C PRO A 59 -0.44 -1.04 -10.94
N ARG A 60 -0.57 0.00 -11.74
CA ARG A 60 -0.97 1.31 -11.23
C ARG A 60 -2.30 1.20 -10.50
N GLY A 61 -2.36 1.75 -9.31
CA GLY A 61 -3.58 1.73 -8.50
C GLY A 61 -3.85 0.44 -7.76
N GLU A 62 -2.97 -0.55 -7.89
CA GLU A 62 -3.17 -1.81 -7.18
C GLU A 62 -2.78 -1.70 -5.71
N LEU A 63 -1.63 -1.12 -5.44
CA LEU A 63 -1.18 -0.93 -4.06
C LEU A 63 -1.79 0.33 -3.45
N PHE A 64 -1.80 1.42 -4.21
CA PHE A 64 -2.35 2.69 -3.76
C PHE A 64 -3.49 3.09 -4.70
N PRO A 65 -4.77 2.98 -4.27
CA PRO A 65 -5.92 3.25 -5.14
C PRO A 65 -6.08 4.75 -5.42
N GLU A 66 -5.48 5.19 -6.52
CA GLU A 66 -5.44 6.62 -6.89
C GLU A 66 -6.82 7.24 -7.07
N SER A 67 -7.77 6.50 -7.64
CA SER A 67 -9.11 7.05 -7.87
C SER A 67 -9.75 7.53 -6.58
N ILE A 68 -9.57 6.77 -5.51
CA ILE A 68 -10.13 7.12 -4.21
C ILE A 68 -9.38 8.29 -3.61
N PHE A 69 -8.04 8.28 -3.71
CA PHE A 69 -7.22 9.38 -3.21
C PHE A 69 -7.55 10.70 -3.92
N GLN A 70 -7.87 10.63 -5.22
CA GLN A 70 -8.16 11.82 -6.00
C GLN A 70 -9.59 12.31 -5.83
N GLY A 71 -10.41 11.58 -5.08
CA GLY A 71 -11.77 12.00 -4.80
C GLY A 71 -12.75 11.77 -5.93
N ASP A 72 -12.56 10.71 -6.72
CA ASP A 72 -13.48 10.35 -7.79
C ASP A 72 -14.91 10.32 -7.25
N PRO A 73 -15.87 11.12 -7.84
CA PRO A 73 -17.23 11.19 -7.32
C PRO A 73 -17.94 9.84 -7.22
N GLU A 74 -17.52 8.86 -8.00
CA GLU A 74 -18.11 7.52 -7.93
C GLU A 74 -17.73 6.82 -6.64
N PHE A 75 -16.53 7.12 -6.12
CA PHE A 75 -15.98 6.45 -4.94
C PHE A 75 -15.98 7.31 -3.69
N VAL A 76 -16.09 8.63 -3.83
CA VAL A 76 -16.01 9.54 -2.70
C VAL A 76 -17.08 10.61 -2.81
N GLN A 77 -17.88 10.79 -1.75
CA GLN A 77 -18.89 11.86 -1.70
C GLN A 77 -18.91 12.43 -0.28
N ASP A 78 -18.97 13.75 -0.21
CA ASP A 78 -19.04 14.49 1.06
C ASP A 78 -17.93 14.09 2.04
N GLY A 79 -16.73 13.86 1.51
CA GLY A 79 -15.58 13.52 2.32
C GLY A 79 -15.57 12.08 2.81
N LYS A 80 -16.49 11.25 2.34
CA LYS A 80 -16.57 9.86 2.74
C LYS A 80 -16.51 8.93 1.53
N VAL A 81 -15.97 7.74 1.75
CA VAL A 81 -15.92 6.73 0.71
C VAL A 81 -17.29 6.10 0.57
N THR A 82 -17.78 6.02 -0.66
CA THR A 82 -19.10 5.43 -0.94
C THR A 82 -19.04 3.91 -0.84
N GLU A 83 -20.23 3.26 -0.92
CA GLU A 83 -20.27 1.80 -0.94
C GLU A 83 -19.44 1.25 -2.10
N ARG A 84 -19.49 1.91 -3.26
CA ARG A 84 -18.67 1.51 -4.39
C ARG A 84 -17.19 1.67 -4.09
N GLY A 85 -16.83 2.76 -3.43
CA GLY A 85 -15.45 2.98 -3.03
C GLY A 85 -14.97 1.92 -2.04
N LEU A 86 -15.83 1.54 -1.09
CA LEU A 86 -15.48 0.48 -0.15
C LEU A 86 -15.30 -0.86 -0.86
N ALA A 87 -16.17 -1.16 -1.83
CA ALA A 87 -16.03 -2.38 -2.60
C ALA A 87 -14.73 -2.39 -3.38
N GLU A 88 -14.36 -1.24 -3.94
CA GLU A 88 -13.12 -1.11 -4.68
C GLU A 88 -11.91 -1.32 -3.76
N LEU A 89 -11.95 -0.72 -2.56
CA LEU A 89 -10.88 -0.90 -1.59
C LEU A 89 -10.74 -2.37 -1.18
N LYS A 90 -11.86 -3.03 -0.94
CA LYS A 90 -11.81 -4.44 -0.55
C LYS A 90 -11.24 -5.30 -1.66
N ALA A 91 -11.61 -5.00 -2.91
CA ALA A 91 -11.13 -5.77 -4.05
C ALA A 91 -9.64 -5.58 -4.26
N ARG A 92 -9.15 -4.36 -4.05
CA ARG A 92 -7.73 -4.06 -4.29
C ARG A 92 -6.85 -4.36 -3.10
N MET A 93 -7.41 -4.37 -1.90
CA MET A 93 -6.65 -4.56 -0.67
C MET A 93 -7.21 -5.70 0.17
N PRO A 94 -7.28 -6.92 -0.38
CA PRO A 94 -7.81 -8.06 0.40
C PRO A 94 -6.92 -8.42 1.59
N PHE A 95 -5.69 -7.93 1.60
CA PHE A 95 -4.73 -8.17 2.65
C PHE A 95 -4.88 -7.19 3.82
N ALA A 96 -5.73 -6.17 3.67
CA ALA A 96 -5.91 -5.15 4.69
C ALA A 96 -7.19 -5.39 5.49
N ASP A 97 -7.14 -5.07 6.78
CA ASP A 97 -8.30 -5.14 7.64
C ASP A 97 -9.02 -3.79 7.56
N LEU A 98 -10.14 -3.77 6.86
CA LEU A 98 -10.90 -2.55 6.64
C LEU A 98 -12.10 -2.40 7.59
N SER A 99 -12.25 -3.30 8.57
CA SER A 99 -13.43 -3.29 9.43
C SER A 99 -13.62 -1.96 10.17
N LYS A 100 -12.55 -1.41 10.70
CA LYS A 100 -12.63 -0.13 11.40
C LYS A 100 -12.92 1.01 10.43
N PHE A 101 -12.35 0.95 9.25
CA PHE A 101 -12.56 1.96 8.24
C PHE A 101 -14.02 1.95 7.78
N GLU A 102 -14.61 0.78 7.62
CA GLU A 102 -16.00 0.67 7.18
C GLU A 102 -16.96 1.32 8.15
N ALA A 103 -16.63 1.30 9.43
CA ALA A 103 -17.48 1.91 10.45
C ALA A 103 -17.53 3.42 10.32
N ASN A 104 -16.45 4.03 9.79
CA ASN A 104 -16.39 5.47 9.59
C ASN A 104 -15.49 5.75 8.37
N PRO A 105 -16.02 5.56 7.15
CA PRO A 105 -15.20 5.57 5.94
C PRO A 105 -14.86 6.98 5.43
N GLU A 106 -14.19 7.76 6.26
CA GLU A 106 -13.74 9.09 5.87
C GLU A 106 -12.51 9.01 4.97
N VAL A 107 -12.51 9.82 3.91
CA VAL A 107 -11.40 9.88 2.98
C VAL A 107 -10.08 10.16 3.70
N ASN A 108 -10.13 11.06 4.69
CA ASN A 108 -8.94 11.40 5.46
C ASN A 108 -8.38 10.22 6.23
N GLY A 109 -9.19 9.22 6.51
CA GLY A 109 -8.74 8.02 7.21
C GLY A 109 -8.07 7.00 6.33
N ILE A 110 -8.16 7.16 5.00
CA ILE A 110 -7.55 6.21 4.08
C ILE A 110 -6.04 6.16 4.28
N SER A 111 -5.42 7.30 4.54
CA SER A 111 -3.98 7.34 4.73
C SER A 111 -3.51 6.47 5.89
N ASN A 112 -4.37 6.24 6.87
CA ASN A 112 -4.03 5.40 8.02
C ASN A 112 -4.06 3.91 7.70
N LEU A 113 -4.57 3.54 6.52
CA LEU A 113 -4.58 2.15 6.08
C LEU A 113 -3.23 1.73 5.52
N PHE A 114 -2.41 2.70 5.10
CA PHE A 114 -1.13 2.39 4.45
C PHE A 114 -0.01 2.40 5.47
N THR A 115 0.13 1.26 6.15
CA THR A 115 1.20 1.04 7.10
C THR A 115 2.31 0.22 6.45
N VAL A 116 3.46 0.19 7.11
CA VAL A 116 4.58 -0.63 6.63
C VAL A 116 4.16 -2.10 6.59
N GLU A 117 3.42 -2.54 7.60
CA GLU A 117 2.94 -3.92 7.64
C GLU A 117 2.03 -4.23 6.45
N MET A 118 1.17 -3.30 6.09
CA MET A 118 0.26 -3.50 4.96
C MET A 118 1.06 -3.72 3.67
N ILE A 119 2.09 -2.90 3.45
CA ILE A 119 2.94 -3.07 2.27
C ILE A 119 3.65 -4.42 2.30
N THR A 120 4.14 -4.81 3.47
CA THR A 120 4.81 -6.10 3.62
C THR A 120 3.88 -7.25 3.24
N ARG A 121 2.64 -7.21 3.71
CA ARG A 121 1.66 -8.23 3.39
C ARG A 121 1.32 -8.25 1.90
N TYR A 122 1.21 -7.05 1.31
CA TYR A 122 0.94 -6.96 -0.12
C TYR A 122 2.06 -7.63 -0.92
N ILE A 123 3.31 -7.31 -0.59
CA ILE A 123 4.46 -7.88 -1.30
C ILE A 123 4.49 -9.39 -1.11
N GLN A 124 4.24 -9.87 0.11
CA GLN A 124 4.22 -11.29 0.37
C GLN A 124 3.18 -12.00 -0.48
N GLY A 125 1.99 -11.39 -0.61
CA GLY A 125 0.94 -11.95 -1.45
C GLY A 125 1.36 -12.01 -2.91
N LYS A 126 2.01 -10.95 -3.40
CA LYS A 126 2.48 -10.92 -4.79
C LYS A 126 3.52 -12.02 -5.04
N LEU A 127 4.44 -12.21 -4.12
CA LEU A 127 5.47 -13.22 -4.28
C LEU A 127 4.92 -14.63 -4.21
N ASN A 128 3.80 -14.81 -3.52
CA ASN A 128 3.16 -16.12 -3.40
C ASN A 128 2.22 -16.45 -4.55
N GLU A 129 1.86 -15.47 -5.38
CA GLU A 129 1.01 -15.74 -6.52
C GLU A 129 1.75 -16.57 -7.55
N PRO A 130 1.08 -17.51 -8.21
CA PRO A 130 1.73 -18.32 -9.24
C PRO A 130 2.37 -17.49 -10.34
N ASN A 131 1.78 -16.34 -10.68
CA ASN A 131 2.30 -15.42 -11.70
C ASN A 131 2.59 -14.05 -11.11
N GLY A 132 2.75 -13.99 -9.79
CA GLY A 132 2.80 -12.71 -9.09
C GLY A 132 4.04 -11.89 -9.39
N ASN A 133 5.12 -12.54 -9.78
CA ASN A 133 6.37 -11.84 -10.05
C ASN A 133 6.61 -11.63 -11.54
N GLY A 134 5.56 -11.78 -12.37
CA GLY A 134 5.65 -11.49 -13.80
C GLY A 134 6.32 -12.53 -14.64
N LYS A 135 6.54 -13.73 -14.16
CA LYS A 135 7.09 -14.79 -14.96
C LYS A 135 6.13 -15.30 -15.97
N ASN A 136 5.99 -15.52 -16.09
CA ASN A 136 5.44 -15.99 -16.69
C ASN A 136 5.38 -16.08 -17.65
N ASP A 137 5.50 -15.88 -17.28
CA ASP A 137 5.56 -15.92 -17.91
C ASP A 137 5.83 -16.23 -18.49
N ASP A 138 5.91 -16.37 -18.38
CA ASP A 138 6.29 -16.66 -18.98
C ASP A 138 6.32 -16.91 -19.52
#